data_a9fc13ef13b07291096f5fda1236a261
#
_entry.id   a9fc13ef13b07291096f5fda1236a261
#
_cell.length_a   1.000
_cell.length_b   1.000
_cell.length_c   1.000
_cell.angle_alpha   90.00
_cell.angle_beta   90.00
_cell.angle_gamma   90.00
#
_symmetry.space_group_name_H-M   'P 1'
#
loop_
_entity.id
_entity.type
_entity.pdbx_description
1 polymer ?
#
loop_
_entity_poly.entity_id
_entity_poly.type
_entity_poly.pdbx_seq_one_letter_code
_entity_poly.pdbx_strand_id
1 'polypeptide(L)'
;MKQYDLAEGMRMYIARLREQGRYSSAKSYQDALNSFLRFCGQEVIPYTCIDREMLLRYQDYLRDRECSWNTVSTYMRRIRRV
;
A
#
# COMPACT_ATOMS: atom_id res chain seq x y z
N MET A 1 20.09 4.14 -13.19
CA MET A 1 18.88 3.34 -13.34
C MET A 1 17.99 3.50 -12.13
N LYS A 2 16.76 3.96 -12.32
CA LYS A 2 15.81 4.06 -11.20
C LYS A 2 15.32 2.67 -10.85
N GLN A 3 15.51 2.30 -9.59
CA GLN A 3 14.85 1.12 -9.06
C GLN A 3 13.38 1.48 -8.85
N TYR A 4 12.50 0.64 -9.37
CA TYR A 4 11.08 0.81 -9.14
C TYR A 4 10.76 0.45 -7.69
N ASP A 5 10.10 1.37 -7.01
CA ASP A 5 9.74 1.27 -5.61
C ASP A 5 8.22 1.37 -5.49
N LEU A 6 7.63 0.46 -4.73
CA LEU A 6 6.19 0.45 -4.50
C LEU A 6 5.71 1.78 -3.91
N ALA A 7 6.44 2.32 -2.93
CA ALA A 7 6.06 3.57 -2.28
C ALA A 7 6.01 4.71 -3.28
N GLU A 8 7.03 4.83 -4.13
CA GLU A 8 7.08 5.86 -5.15
C GLU A 8 5.95 5.67 -6.17
N GLY A 9 5.73 4.43 -6.63
CA GLY A 9 4.65 4.13 -7.56
C GLY A 9 3.29 4.49 -7.00
N MET A 10 3.04 4.18 -5.73
CA MET A 10 1.78 4.54 -5.08
C MET A 10 1.63 6.05 -4.93
N ARG A 11 2.71 6.75 -4.59
CA ARG A 11 2.66 8.21 -4.47
C ARG A 11 2.31 8.87 -5.80
N MET A 12 2.89 8.38 -6.88
CA MET A 12 2.57 8.89 -8.22
C MET A 12 1.12 8.62 -8.60
N TYR A 13 0.62 7.44 -8.29
CA TYR A 13 -0.77 7.08 -8.54
C TYR A 13 -1.73 7.95 -7.71
N ILE A 14 -1.39 8.18 -6.45
CA ILE A 14 -2.18 9.04 -5.56
C ILE A 14 -2.24 10.48 -6.10
N ALA A 15 -1.10 11.01 -6.55
CA ALA A 15 -1.05 12.35 -7.14
C ALA A 15 -1.95 12.43 -8.38
N ARG A 16 -1.94 11.39 -9.21
CA ARG A 16 -2.80 11.35 -10.39
C ARG A 16 -4.28 11.33 -10.01
N LEU A 17 -4.65 10.57 -8.98
CA LEU A 17 -6.02 10.54 -8.51
C LEU A 17 -6.48 11.91 -8.01
N ARG A 18 -5.60 12.64 -7.31
CA ARG A 18 -5.91 14.00 -6.85
C ARG A 18 -6.12 14.94 -8.03
N GLU A 19 -5.30 14.84 -9.05
CA GLU A 19 -5.46 15.65 -10.27
C GLU A 19 -6.80 15.39 -10.95
N GLN A 20 -7.30 14.17 -10.86
CA GLN A 20 -8.59 13.78 -11.43
C GLN A 20 -9.76 14.13 -10.52
N GLY A 21 -9.52 14.73 -9.36
CA GLY A 21 -10.56 15.05 -8.40
C GLY A 21 -11.06 13.88 -7.58
N ARG A 22 -10.37 12.75 -7.62
CA ARG A 22 -10.75 11.54 -6.89
C ARG A 22 -10.11 11.51 -5.52
N TYR A 23 -10.50 12.44 -4.67
CA TYR A 23 -9.85 12.63 -3.37
C TYR A 23 -10.10 11.46 -2.42
N SER A 24 -11.29 10.86 -2.46
CA SER A 24 -11.61 9.73 -1.60
C SER A 24 -10.74 8.52 -1.92
N SER A 25 -10.57 8.23 -3.21
CA SER A 25 -9.71 7.14 -3.65
C SER A 25 -8.25 7.42 -3.30
N ALA A 26 -7.80 8.66 -3.51
CA ALA A 26 -6.43 9.06 -3.18
C ALA A 26 -6.16 8.86 -1.69
N LYS A 27 -7.09 9.21 -0.83
CA LYS A 27 -6.95 9.02 0.61
C LYS A 27 -6.87 7.55 0.96
N SER A 28 -7.70 6.71 0.35
CA SER A 28 -7.69 5.27 0.58
C SER A 28 -6.33 4.66 0.24
N TYR A 29 -5.78 5.02 -0.92
CA TYR A 29 -4.45 4.57 -1.31
C TYR A 29 -3.36 5.10 -0.38
N GLN A 30 -3.48 6.35 0.06
CA GLN A 30 -2.52 6.94 0.99
C GLN A 30 -2.53 6.21 2.33
N ASP A 31 -3.70 5.87 2.84
CA ASP A 31 -3.84 5.12 4.09
C ASP A 31 -3.20 3.73 3.96
N ALA A 32 -3.44 3.06 2.84
CA ALA A 32 -2.83 1.75 2.57
C ALA A 32 -1.31 1.85 2.51
N LEU A 33 -0.81 2.88 1.82
CA LEU A 33 0.63 3.10 1.73
C LEU A 33 1.26 3.36 3.10
N ASN A 34 0.65 4.23 3.90
CA ASN A 34 1.15 4.54 5.23
C ASN A 34 1.20 3.28 6.11
N SER A 35 0.14 2.46 6.05
CA SER A 35 0.08 1.21 6.79
C SER A 35 1.17 0.25 6.35
N PHE A 36 1.39 0.13 5.05
CA PHE A 36 2.39 -0.78 4.50
C PHE A 36 3.80 -0.33 4.87
N LEU A 37 4.09 0.96 4.79
CA LEU A 37 5.40 1.51 5.17
C LEU A 37 5.68 1.27 6.65
N ARG A 38 4.66 1.41 7.49
CA ARG A 38 4.79 1.15 8.91
C ARG A 38 5.08 -0.33 9.18
N PHE A 39 4.42 -1.21 8.45
CA PHE A 39 4.66 -2.65 8.54
C PHE A 39 6.10 -3.00 8.15
N CYS A 40 6.58 -2.46 7.03
CA CYS A 40 7.91 -2.73 6.53
C CYS A 40 9.01 -2.05 7.33
N GLY A 41 8.69 -0.94 8.02
CA GLY A 41 9.68 -0.16 8.74
C GLY A 41 10.67 0.56 7.84
N GLN A 42 10.36 0.71 6.57
CA GLN A 42 11.23 1.34 5.57
C GLN A 42 10.43 2.30 4.70
N GLU A 43 11.08 3.37 4.23
CA GLU A 43 10.45 4.33 3.33
C GLU A 43 10.51 3.89 1.87
N VAL A 44 11.45 3.02 1.55
CA VAL A 44 11.67 2.50 0.20
C VAL A 44 11.36 1.02 0.19
N ILE A 45 10.48 0.59 -0.70
CA ILE A 45 10.05 -0.80 -0.79
C ILE A 45 10.26 -1.28 -2.23
N PRO A 46 11.42 -1.87 -2.54
CA PRO A 46 11.64 -2.40 -3.90
C PRO A 46 10.62 -3.48 -4.24
N TYR A 47 10.14 -3.47 -5.48
CA TYR A 47 9.19 -4.49 -5.93
C TYR A 47 9.74 -5.90 -5.80
N THR A 48 11.06 -6.05 -5.89
CA THR A 48 11.72 -7.35 -5.76
C THR A 48 11.56 -7.96 -4.37
N CYS A 49 11.28 -7.13 -3.36
CA CYS A 49 11.06 -7.60 -1.99
C CYS A 49 9.62 -8.01 -1.73
N ILE A 50 8.72 -7.72 -2.69
CA ILE A 50 7.29 -7.99 -2.52
C ILE A 50 6.99 -9.34 -3.12
N ASP A 51 6.66 -10.30 -2.26
CA ASP A 51 6.26 -11.63 -2.68
C ASP A 51 4.99 -12.04 -1.93
N ARG A 52 4.50 -13.25 -2.23
CA ARG A 52 3.28 -13.76 -1.62
C ARG A 52 3.41 -13.90 -0.10
N GLU A 53 4.57 -14.34 0.36
CA GLU A 53 4.82 -14.53 1.79
C GLU A 53 4.76 -13.19 2.53
N MET A 54 5.38 -12.16 1.97
CA MET A 54 5.34 -10.82 2.54
C MET A 54 3.92 -10.28 2.63
N LEU A 55 3.12 -10.48 1.58
CA LEU A 55 1.73 -10.05 1.57
C LEU A 55 0.90 -10.78 2.61
N LEU A 56 1.14 -12.07 2.82
CA LEU A 56 0.47 -12.83 3.86
C LEU A 56 0.82 -12.31 5.26
N ARG A 57 2.08 -11.97 5.49
CA ARG A 57 2.52 -11.37 6.75
C ARG A 57 1.87 -10.01 6.99
N TYR A 58 1.73 -9.22 5.94
CA TYR A 58 1.05 -7.94 6.02
C TYR A 58 -0.42 -8.12 6.39
N GLN A 59 -1.08 -9.11 5.80
CA GLN A 59 -2.46 -9.44 6.12
C GLN A 59 -2.61 -9.76 7.61
N ASP A 60 -1.72 -10.60 8.16
CA ASP A 60 -1.72 -10.95 9.57
C ASP A 60 -1.47 -9.71 10.46
N TYR A 61 -0.55 -8.85 10.03
CA TYR A 61 -0.27 -7.59 10.72
C TYR A 61 -1.52 -6.72 10.83
N LEU A 62 -2.27 -6.59 9.75
CA LEU A 62 -3.50 -5.80 9.75
C LEU A 62 -4.57 -6.43 10.66
N ARG A 63 -4.68 -7.75 10.66
CA ARG A 63 -5.61 -8.45 11.53
C ARG A 63 -5.27 -8.27 13.01
N ASP A 64 -3.98 -8.31 13.34
CA ASP A 64 -3.51 -8.10 14.72
C ASP A 64 -3.82 -6.69 15.22
N ARG A 65 -3.96 -5.72 14.34
CA ARG A 65 -4.32 -4.34 14.69
C ARG A 65 -5.83 -4.14 14.76
N GLU A 66 -6.59 -5.22 14.81
CA GLU A 66 -8.05 -5.19 14.94
C GLU A 66 -8.74 -4.50 13.74
N CYS A 67 -8.11 -4.53 12.58
CA CYS A 67 -8.74 -4.03 11.36
C CYS A 67 -9.87 -4.96 10.95
N SER A 68 -10.98 -4.39 10.48
CA SER A 68 -12.08 -5.19 9.96
C SER A 68 -11.62 -5.95 8.71
N TRP A 69 -12.29 -7.06 8.41
CA TRP A 69 -11.97 -7.85 7.22
C TRP A 69 -12.06 -7.01 5.94
N ASN A 70 -13.05 -6.11 5.87
CA ASN A 70 -13.18 -5.20 4.74
C ASN A 70 -11.96 -4.30 4.60
N THR A 71 -11.46 -3.76 5.71
CA THR A 71 -10.27 -2.91 5.72
C THR A 71 -9.04 -3.69 5.25
N VAL A 72 -8.84 -4.90 5.77
CA VAL A 72 -7.73 -5.75 5.37
C VAL A 72 -7.80 -6.04 3.88
N SER A 73 -8.96 -6.46 3.40
CA SER A 73 -9.17 -6.79 1.99
C SER A 73 -8.92 -5.58 1.09
N THR A 74 -9.40 -4.40 1.49
CA THR A 74 -9.21 -3.17 0.73
C THR A 74 -7.73 -2.81 0.63
N TYR A 75 -7.00 -2.84 1.75
CA TYR A 75 -5.57 -2.51 1.76
C TYR A 75 -4.77 -3.50 0.91
N MET A 76 -5.05 -4.80 1.02
CA MET A 76 -4.38 -5.81 0.23
C MET A 76 -4.61 -5.58 -1.26
N ARG A 77 -5.83 -5.25 -1.65
CA ARG A 77 -6.18 -4.98 -3.04
C ARG A 77 -5.43 -3.74 -3.56
N ARG A 78 -5.34 -2.67 -2.74
CA ARG A 78 -4.65 -1.45 -3.14
C ARG A 78 -3.17 -1.70 -3.36
N ILE A 79 -2.53 -2.46 -2.47
CA ILE A 79 -1.12 -2.78 -2.59
C ILE A 79 -0.86 -3.63 -3.84
N ARG A 80 -1.70 -4.61 -4.13
CA ARG A 80 -1.52 -5.49 -5.29
C ARG A 80 -1.70 -4.77 -6.62
N ARG A 81 -2.52 -3.73 -6.64
CA ARG A 81 -2.87 -3.05 -7.89
C ARG A 81 -1.76 -2.14 -8.41
N VAL A 82 -0.86 -1.72 -7.57
CA VAL A 82 0.26 -0.83 -7.91
C VAL A 82 1.59 -1.58 -8.22
#